data_6756bd8af6927715ebcea723eb3643e5
#
_entry.id   6756bd8af6927715ebcea723eb3643e5
#
_cell.length_a   1.000
_cell.length_b   1.000
_cell.length_c   1.000
_cell.angle_alpha   90.00
_cell.angle_beta   90.00
_cell.angle_gamma   90.00
#
_symmetry.space_group_name_H-M   'P 1'
#
loop_
_entity.id
_entity.type
_entity.pdbx_description
1 polymer ?
#
loop_
_entity_poly.entity_id
_entity_poly.type
_entity_poly.pdbx_seq_one_letter_code
_entity_poly.pdbx_strand_id
1 'polypeptide(L)'
;TRVDPEIIPLVKAAAMVERNGGDYALYLNSVFHDDPDFQRAADNWAEEEIQHGDALGRWAMLADPGWDYAAAFARYRNGFKIAVNADASIRGSRTGELIARCMVETGTSSYY
;
A
#
# COMPACT_ATOMS: atom_id res chain seq x y z
N THR A 1 3.21 28.46 7.18
CA THR A 1 4.25 27.53 6.70
C THR A 1 4.10 27.28 5.21
N ARG A 2 5.15 27.48 4.47
CA ARG A 2 5.11 27.31 3.03
C ARG A 2 5.53 25.87 2.67
N VAL A 3 4.68 25.18 1.91
CA VAL A 3 4.95 23.83 1.43
C VAL A 3 5.60 23.92 0.05
N ASP A 4 6.66 23.16 -0.16
CA ASP A 4 7.26 23.01 -1.47
C ASP A 4 6.29 22.29 -2.41
N PRO A 5 5.88 22.93 -3.54
CA PRO A 5 4.93 22.32 -4.47
C PRO A 5 5.41 21.00 -5.06
N GLU A 6 6.71 20.75 -5.12
CA GLU A 6 7.26 19.50 -5.66
C GLU A 6 7.00 18.29 -4.76
N ILE A 7 6.75 18.52 -3.46
CA ILE A 7 6.46 17.46 -2.51
C ILE A 7 5.02 16.94 -2.68
N ILE A 8 4.09 17.77 -3.10
CA ILE A 8 2.66 17.41 -3.17
C ILE A 8 2.40 16.16 -4.03
N PRO A 9 2.92 16.08 -5.28
CA PRO A 9 2.74 14.86 -6.09
C PRO A 9 3.35 13.61 -5.45
N LEU A 10 4.48 13.76 -4.76
CA LEU A 10 5.14 12.65 -4.08
C LEU A 10 4.29 12.11 -2.95
N VAL A 11 3.71 13.00 -2.13
CA VAL A 11 2.84 12.59 -1.02
C VAL A 11 1.54 11.95 -1.55
N LYS A 12 0.97 12.47 -2.64
CA LYS A 12 -0.18 11.84 -3.29
C LYS A 12 0.13 10.42 -3.75
N ALA A 13 1.27 10.21 -4.39
CA ALA A 13 1.71 8.89 -4.83
C ALA A 13 1.94 7.95 -3.64
N ALA A 14 2.61 8.43 -2.60
CA ALA A 14 2.83 7.65 -1.37
C ALA A 14 1.50 7.27 -0.71
N ALA A 15 0.53 8.18 -0.64
CA ALA A 15 -0.79 7.89 -0.11
C ALA A 15 -1.47 6.73 -0.85
N MET A 16 -1.35 6.67 -2.18
CA MET A 16 -1.90 5.58 -2.98
C MET A 16 -1.25 4.25 -2.65
N VAL A 17 0.07 4.21 -2.63
CA VAL A 17 0.84 2.99 -2.35
C VAL A 17 0.53 2.46 -0.95
N GLU A 18 0.57 3.32 0.06
CA GLU A 18 0.31 2.94 1.45
C GLU A 18 -1.14 2.45 1.63
N ARG A 19 -2.10 3.19 1.08
CA ARG A 19 -3.52 2.81 1.21
C ARG A 19 -3.84 1.48 0.56
N ASN A 20 -3.08 1.07 -0.47
CA ASN A 20 -3.27 -0.20 -1.17
C ASN A 20 -2.78 -1.42 -0.37
N GLY A 21 -2.20 -1.21 0.80
CA GLY A 21 -1.76 -2.29 1.69
C GLY A 21 -2.86 -3.27 2.05
N GLY A 22 -4.13 -2.81 2.10
CA GLY A 22 -5.28 -3.67 2.34
C GLY A 22 -5.45 -4.76 1.29
N ASP A 23 -5.41 -4.41 0.02
CA ASP A 23 -5.51 -5.38 -1.09
C ASP A 23 -4.29 -6.30 -1.12
N TYR A 24 -3.10 -5.77 -0.82
CA TYR A 24 -1.89 -6.58 -0.77
C TYR A 24 -1.96 -7.61 0.38
N ALA A 25 -2.50 -7.24 1.53
CA ALA A 25 -2.69 -8.17 2.64
C ALA A 25 -3.69 -9.28 2.30
N LEU A 26 -4.75 -8.98 1.54
CA LEU A 26 -5.66 -10.01 1.04
C LEU A 26 -4.92 -11.01 0.15
N TYR A 27 -4.07 -10.54 -0.73
CA TYR A 27 -3.21 -11.40 -1.55
C TYR A 27 -2.28 -12.25 -0.69
N LEU A 28 -1.60 -11.66 0.29
CA LEU A 28 -0.71 -12.38 1.20
C LEU A 28 -1.46 -13.46 1.99
N ASN A 29 -2.66 -13.15 2.49
CA ASN A 29 -3.51 -14.10 3.21
C ASN A 29 -3.92 -15.28 2.33
N SER A 30 -4.16 -15.04 1.04
CA SER A 30 -4.45 -16.12 0.09
C SER A 30 -3.24 -17.00 -0.17
N VAL A 31 -2.05 -16.41 -0.33
CA VAL A 31 -0.79 -17.15 -0.51
C VAL A 31 -0.44 -17.98 0.74
N PHE A 32 -0.63 -17.39 1.92
CA PHE A 32 -0.35 -18.03 3.22
C PHE A 32 -1.63 -18.58 3.85
N HIS A 33 -2.47 -19.25 3.04
CA HIS A 33 -3.80 -19.70 3.44
C HIS A 33 -3.83 -20.71 4.61
N ASP A 34 -2.72 -21.36 4.88
CA ASP A 34 -2.57 -22.36 5.95
C ASP A 34 -1.72 -21.86 7.14
N ASP A 35 -1.43 -20.57 7.21
CA ASP A 35 -0.61 -19.97 8.27
C ASP A 35 -1.39 -18.87 9.01
N PRO A 36 -2.18 -19.22 10.04
CA PRO A 36 -2.98 -18.24 10.78
C PRO A 36 -2.16 -17.16 11.48
N ASP A 37 -0.95 -17.49 11.94
CA ASP A 37 -0.09 -16.52 12.62
C ASP A 37 0.41 -15.46 11.64
N PHE A 38 0.83 -15.88 10.46
CA PHE A 38 1.22 -14.95 9.39
C PHE A 38 0.03 -14.09 8.96
N GLN A 39 -1.16 -14.68 8.80
CA GLN A 39 -2.35 -13.94 8.40
C GLN A 39 -2.70 -12.84 9.41
N ARG A 40 -2.60 -13.11 10.71
CA ARG A 40 -2.80 -12.07 11.74
C ARG A 40 -1.77 -10.95 11.63
N ALA A 41 -0.50 -11.29 11.40
CA ALA A 41 0.53 -10.29 11.21
C ALA A 41 0.29 -9.44 9.95
N ALA A 42 -0.13 -10.06 8.85
CA ALA A 42 -0.48 -9.36 7.61
C ALA A 42 -1.67 -8.43 7.79
N ASP A 43 -2.69 -8.85 8.53
CA ASP A 43 -3.88 -8.03 8.81
C ASP A 43 -3.52 -6.80 9.66
N ASN A 44 -2.69 -6.98 10.69
CA ASN A 44 -2.21 -5.88 11.52
C ASN A 44 -1.37 -4.89 10.70
N TRP A 45 -0.48 -5.40 9.87
CA TRP A 45 0.29 -4.58 8.94
C TRP A 45 -0.61 -3.79 7.99
N ALA A 46 -1.65 -4.43 7.44
CA ALA A 46 -2.59 -3.76 6.54
C ALA A 46 -3.30 -2.58 7.22
N GLU A 47 -3.70 -2.73 8.48
CA GLU A 47 -4.32 -1.64 9.24
C GLU A 47 -3.37 -0.45 9.38
N GLU A 48 -2.11 -0.70 9.67
CA GLU A 48 -1.09 0.35 9.76
C GLU A 48 -0.90 1.06 8.41
N GLU A 49 -0.80 0.30 7.33
CA GLU A 49 -0.63 0.87 5.98
C GLU A 49 -1.82 1.72 5.56
N ILE A 50 -3.04 1.29 5.86
CA ILE A 50 -4.25 2.06 5.60
C ILE A 50 -4.23 3.39 6.38
N GLN A 51 -3.83 3.36 7.64
CA GLN A 51 -3.70 4.57 8.46
C GLN A 51 -2.64 5.52 7.88
N HIS A 52 -1.49 5.00 7.44
CA HIS A 52 -0.46 5.78 6.78
C HIS A 52 -1.01 6.45 5.51
N GLY A 53 -1.68 5.68 4.67
CA GLY A 53 -2.29 6.19 3.45
C GLY A 53 -3.32 7.29 3.71
N ASP A 54 -4.19 7.09 4.70
CA ASP A 54 -5.20 8.07 5.07
C ASP A 54 -4.59 9.35 5.65
N ALA A 55 -3.55 9.24 6.45
CA ALA A 55 -2.84 10.40 6.99
C ALA A 55 -2.17 11.22 5.87
N LEU A 56 -1.47 10.56 4.96
CA LEU A 56 -0.86 11.20 3.79
C LEU A 56 -1.92 11.82 2.88
N GLY A 57 -3.03 11.13 2.66
CA GLY A 57 -4.15 11.62 1.86
C GLY A 57 -4.77 12.89 2.45
N ARG A 58 -4.97 12.93 3.77
CA ARG A 58 -5.46 14.14 4.46
C ARG A 58 -4.50 15.32 4.31
N TRP A 59 -3.21 15.07 4.50
CA TRP A 59 -2.22 16.11 4.29
C TRP A 59 -2.25 16.63 2.85
N ALA A 60 -2.32 15.75 1.87
CA ALA A 60 -2.36 16.14 0.46
C ALA A 60 -3.61 16.96 0.12
N MET A 61 -4.77 16.63 0.70
CA MET A 61 -5.99 17.42 0.52
C MET A 61 -5.91 18.79 1.17
N LEU A 62 -5.17 18.93 2.27
CA LEU A 62 -4.92 20.24 2.87
C LEU A 62 -3.98 21.09 2.00
N ALA A 63 -2.96 20.46 1.43
CA ALA A 63 -2.00 21.14 0.56
C ALA A 63 -2.57 21.46 -0.84
N ASP A 64 -3.49 20.62 -1.32
CA ASP A 64 -4.19 20.81 -2.60
C ASP A 64 -5.68 20.53 -2.41
N PRO A 65 -6.46 21.54 -2.01
CA PRO A 65 -7.89 21.35 -1.71
C PRO A 65 -8.75 20.90 -2.89
N GLY A 66 -8.27 21.02 -4.12
CA GLY A 66 -8.96 20.52 -5.31
C GLY A 66 -8.77 19.03 -5.56
N TRP A 67 -7.91 18.38 -4.79
CA TRP A 67 -7.65 16.96 -4.98
C TRP A 67 -8.60 16.11 -4.12
N ASP A 68 -9.20 15.09 -4.75
CA ASP A 68 -10.09 14.14 -4.10
C ASP A 68 -9.35 12.81 -3.88
N TYR A 69 -8.96 12.56 -2.63
CA TYR A 69 -8.24 11.36 -2.22
C TYR A 69 -9.02 10.08 -2.52
N ALA A 70 -10.31 10.05 -2.17
CA ALA A 70 -11.14 8.85 -2.38
C ALA A 70 -11.29 8.51 -3.86
N ALA A 71 -11.54 9.51 -4.70
CA ALA A 71 -11.65 9.32 -6.14
C ALA A 71 -10.30 8.91 -6.76
N ALA A 72 -9.21 9.51 -6.30
CA ALA A 72 -7.86 9.15 -6.75
C ALA A 72 -7.53 7.70 -6.41
N PHE A 73 -7.85 7.26 -5.20
CA PHE A 73 -7.61 5.87 -4.79
C PHE A 73 -8.46 4.87 -5.58
N ALA A 74 -9.72 5.19 -5.86
CA ALA A 74 -10.57 4.35 -6.70
C ALA A 74 -9.97 4.17 -8.11
N ARG A 75 -9.46 5.24 -8.71
CA ARG A 75 -8.76 5.16 -10.01
C ARG A 75 -7.49 4.33 -9.92
N TYR A 76 -6.72 4.50 -8.86
CA TYR A 76 -5.50 3.72 -8.62
C TYR A 76 -5.81 2.22 -8.54
N ARG A 77 -6.81 1.83 -7.76
CA ARG A 77 -7.21 0.42 -7.63
C ARG A 77 -7.68 -0.18 -8.96
N ASN A 78 -8.38 0.60 -9.78
CA ASN A 78 -8.84 0.14 -11.09
C ASN A 78 -7.68 -0.10 -12.06
N GLY A 79 -6.63 0.72 -11.98
CA GLY A 79 -5.45 0.60 -12.82
C GLY A 79 -4.38 -0.36 -12.30
N PHE A 80 -4.37 -0.61 -11.00
CA PHE A 80 -3.37 -1.46 -10.34
C PHE A 80 -4.06 -2.61 -9.59
N LYS A 81 -4.26 -3.73 -10.30
CA LYS A 81 -4.97 -4.89 -9.76
C LYS A 81 -4.01 -5.90 -9.15
N ILE A 82 -4.34 -6.37 -7.95
CA ILE A 82 -3.61 -7.41 -7.23
C ILE A 82 -4.46 -8.68 -7.26
N ALA A 83 -3.80 -9.85 -7.39
CA ALA A 83 -4.46 -11.15 -7.41
C ALA A 83 -4.86 -11.59 -5.99
N VAL A 84 -5.90 -10.96 -5.42
CA VAL A 84 -6.30 -11.15 -4.01
C VAL A 84 -6.75 -12.57 -3.67
N ASN A 85 -7.08 -13.39 -4.66
CA ASN A 85 -7.54 -14.78 -4.49
C ASN A 85 -6.48 -15.80 -4.94
N ALA A 86 -5.22 -15.41 -5.07
CA ALA A 86 -4.15 -16.31 -5.47
C ALA A 86 -3.89 -17.38 -4.39
N ASP A 87 -3.80 -18.64 -4.78
CA ASP A 87 -3.46 -19.74 -3.88
C ASP A 87 -1.95 -20.01 -3.79
N ALA A 88 -1.17 -19.34 -4.64
CA ALA A 88 0.28 -19.41 -4.67
C ALA A 88 0.88 -18.06 -5.02
N SER A 89 2.11 -17.81 -4.55
CA SER A 89 2.81 -16.56 -4.85
C SER A 89 3.10 -16.41 -6.33
N ILE A 90 2.83 -15.21 -6.88
CA ILE A 90 3.25 -14.83 -8.23
C ILE A 90 4.78 -14.70 -8.35
N ARG A 91 5.50 -14.69 -7.23
CA ARG A 91 6.96 -14.68 -7.14
C ARG A 91 7.58 -16.08 -7.13
N GLY A 92 6.78 -17.11 -7.37
CA GLY A 92 7.21 -18.51 -7.47
C GLY A 92 7.28 -19.27 -6.15
N SER A 93 7.39 -18.59 -5.01
CA SER A 93 7.42 -19.22 -3.68
C SER A 93 7.07 -18.21 -2.59
N ARG A 94 6.69 -18.71 -1.41
CA ARG A 94 6.45 -17.88 -0.22
C ARG A 94 7.71 -17.12 0.20
N THR A 95 8.87 -17.76 0.18
CA THR A 95 10.15 -17.12 0.44
C THR A 95 10.43 -15.99 -0.55
N GLY A 96 10.23 -16.24 -1.84
CA GLY A 96 10.38 -15.22 -2.88
C GLY A 96 9.44 -14.04 -2.69
N GLU A 97 8.20 -14.29 -2.26
CA GLU A 97 7.23 -13.24 -1.95
C GLU A 97 7.72 -12.33 -0.81
N LEU A 98 8.21 -12.92 0.28
CA LEU A 98 8.70 -12.14 1.41
C LEU A 98 9.97 -11.36 1.07
N ILE A 99 10.88 -11.94 0.29
CA ILE A 99 12.09 -11.24 -0.19
C ILE A 99 11.68 -10.04 -1.05
N ALA A 100 10.76 -10.21 -1.99
CA ALA A 100 10.27 -9.11 -2.83
C ALA A 100 9.63 -8.01 -1.98
N ARG A 101 8.85 -8.38 -0.95
CA ARG A 101 8.24 -7.41 -0.03
C ARG A 101 9.30 -6.62 0.74
N CYS A 102 10.33 -7.28 1.27
CA CYS A 102 11.44 -6.61 1.96
C CYS A 102 12.14 -5.60 1.04
N MET A 103 12.36 -5.95 -0.21
CA MET A 103 12.98 -5.04 -1.18
C MET A 103 12.11 -3.81 -1.43
N VAL A 104 10.80 -3.97 -1.57
CA VAL A 104 9.86 -2.85 -1.74
C VAL A 104 9.86 -1.96 -0.51
N GLU A 105 9.77 -2.52 0.70
CA GLU A 105 9.76 -1.74 1.95
C GLU A 105 11.06 -0.95 2.12
N THR A 106 12.20 -1.56 1.82
CA THR A 106 13.49 -0.87 1.88
C THR A 106 13.54 0.28 0.86
N GLY A 107 13.06 0.05 -0.35
CA GLY A 107 13.01 1.06 -1.41
C GLY A 107 12.11 2.24 -1.04
N THR A 108 10.90 1.99 -0.57
CA THR A 108 9.96 3.05 -0.20
C THR A 108 10.43 3.83 1.02
N SER A 109 10.98 3.16 2.04
CA SER A 109 11.56 3.82 3.21
C SER A 109 12.72 4.75 2.84
N SER A 110 13.50 4.37 1.85
CA SER A 110 14.62 5.21 1.37
C SER A 110 14.14 6.39 0.54
N TYR A 111 12.99 6.23 -0.13
CA TYR A 111 12.41 7.26 -0.98
C TYR A 111 11.66 8.33 -0.17
N TYR A 112 10.92 7.91 0.83
CA TYR A 112 10.18 8.82 1.71
C TYR A 112 11.12 9.49 2.71
#